data_ec761a68e9752d74e5b3ef4f71d81e3b
#
_entry.id   ec761a68e9752d74e5b3ef4f71d81e3b
#
_cell.length_a   1.000
_cell.length_b   1.000
_cell.length_c   1.000
_cell.angle_alpha   90.00
_cell.angle_beta   90.00
_cell.angle_gamma   90.00
#
_symmetry.space_group_name_H-M   'P 1'
#
loop_
_entity.id
_entity.type
_entity.pdbx_description
1 polymer ?
#
loop_
_entity_poly.entity_id
_entity_poly.type
_entity_poly.pdbx_seq_one_letter_code
_entity_poly.pdbx_strand_id
1 'polypeptide(L)'
;MLLPLARRVLTEADPKVVGKFVYNFGIKGIRSVELYKRRLRRGESFPPFLFISVISGCQLRCQGCWVDVEAPSKRLSLDDLDRIVGDAKNHGNSYFGILGGEPFLHPELLEFFGRHPDCYFQVFTNGQLITDHVGRELRRLGNVTPLISLEGTETVSDERRGRLNVFSRTMAGLENCRRHKLLIGVATSVCQSNINDLVTEQWLRRLIAMGVHYVWFHTYRVIGPNPSPELALRPEQVVAVRRFIVTMRARLPIAIVDAYWDDRGEALCPMATGVSHHISPYGDIEPCPIIQFARETVRDGESLFDTMTQSAFLRDFRATAAQTTRGCIVLERPDLVRELVLKHGARDTTQRGTALDELERLQGRNSQHNPGREIPEDHWAYRFAKKHWFFGFGAYT
;
A
#
# COMPACT_ATOMS: atom_id res chain seq x y z
N MET A 1 16.96 15.00 -12.51
CA MET A 1 16.19 14.53 -11.33
C MET A 1 16.80 13.28 -10.68
N LEU A 2 17.09 12.18 -11.40
CA LEU A 2 17.60 10.92 -10.79
C LEU A 2 18.94 11.07 -10.06
N LEU A 3 19.92 11.79 -10.64
CA LEU A 3 21.22 12.00 -10.00
C LEU A 3 21.11 12.75 -8.66
N PRO A 4 20.38 13.88 -8.55
CA PRO A 4 20.15 14.51 -7.26
C PRO A 4 19.40 13.62 -6.25
N LEU A 5 18.42 12.82 -6.68
CA LEU A 5 17.74 11.86 -5.80
C LEU A 5 18.71 10.76 -5.31
N ALA A 6 19.47 10.16 -6.23
CA ALA A 6 20.47 9.15 -5.87
C ALA A 6 21.51 9.71 -4.89
N ARG A 7 22.01 10.94 -5.14
CA ARG A 7 22.92 11.63 -4.23
C ARG A 7 22.31 11.76 -2.83
N ARG A 8 21.04 12.21 -2.73
CA ARG A 8 20.34 12.32 -1.45
C ARG A 8 20.27 10.98 -0.72
N VAL A 9 19.82 9.94 -1.41
CA VAL A 9 19.71 8.58 -0.81
C VAL A 9 21.08 8.12 -0.29
N LEU A 10 22.15 8.30 -1.08
CA LEU A 10 23.49 7.87 -0.71
C LEU A 10 24.13 8.69 0.43
N THR A 11 23.74 9.95 0.60
CA THR A 11 24.33 10.82 1.64
C THR A 11 23.47 10.91 2.91
N GLU A 12 22.17 10.78 2.78
CA GLU A 12 21.20 10.94 3.87
C GLU A 12 20.86 9.61 4.55
N ALA A 13 20.90 8.46 3.83
CA ALA A 13 20.58 7.17 4.38
C ALA A 13 21.84 6.33 4.71
N ASP A 14 21.71 5.39 5.66
CA ASP A 14 22.80 4.50 6.06
C ASP A 14 23.15 3.53 4.89
N PRO A 15 24.44 3.31 4.58
CA PRO A 15 24.87 2.45 3.49
C PRO A 15 24.30 1.02 3.56
N LYS A 16 24.13 0.44 4.76
CA LYS A 16 23.50 -0.88 4.94
C LYS A 16 22.03 -0.87 4.55
N VAL A 17 21.29 0.20 4.93
CA VAL A 17 19.87 0.39 4.56
C VAL A 17 19.76 0.50 3.04
N VAL A 18 20.60 1.32 2.41
CA VAL A 18 20.65 1.47 0.96
C VAL A 18 20.99 0.18 0.25
N GLY A 19 22.02 -0.54 0.73
CA GLY A 19 22.44 -1.81 0.15
C GLY A 19 21.32 -2.87 0.19
N LYS A 20 20.63 -3.02 1.33
CA LYS A 20 19.50 -3.95 1.44
C LYS A 20 18.29 -3.50 0.60
N PHE A 21 18.01 -2.20 0.52
CA PHE A 21 16.99 -1.69 -0.38
C PHE A 21 17.29 -2.03 -1.84
N VAL A 22 18.48 -1.71 -2.32
CA VAL A 22 18.88 -1.97 -3.71
C VAL A 22 18.83 -3.47 -4.03
N TYR A 23 19.32 -4.32 -3.13
CA TYR A 23 19.37 -5.75 -3.38
C TYR A 23 17.99 -6.43 -3.22
N ASN A 24 17.34 -6.28 -2.04
CA ASN A 24 16.13 -7.03 -1.74
C ASN A 24 14.88 -6.44 -2.42
N PHE A 25 14.77 -5.11 -2.46
CA PHE A 25 13.66 -4.45 -3.14
C PHE A 25 13.94 -4.24 -4.64
N GLY A 26 15.15 -3.79 -5.02
CA GLY A 26 15.51 -3.53 -6.41
C GLY A 26 15.70 -4.82 -7.20
N ILE A 27 16.80 -5.50 -7.00
CA ILE A 27 17.21 -6.65 -7.85
C ILE A 27 16.25 -7.83 -7.68
N LYS A 28 16.01 -8.27 -6.43
CA LYS A 28 15.10 -9.38 -6.17
C LYS A 28 13.65 -9.02 -6.53
N GLY A 29 13.23 -7.76 -6.32
CA GLY A 29 11.89 -7.30 -6.68
C GLY A 29 11.62 -7.40 -8.18
N ILE A 30 12.55 -6.98 -9.04
CA ILE A 30 12.45 -7.18 -10.50
C ILE A 30 12.32 -8.66 -10.84
N ARG A 31 13.13 -9.52 -10.21
CA ARG A 31 13.03 -10.97 -10.40
C ARG A 31 11.67 -11.52 -9.98
N SER A 32 11.11 -11.05 -8.87
CA SER A 32 9.78 -11.45 -8.38
C SER A 32 8.69 -11.11 -9.40
N VAL A 33 8.75 -9.92 -9.99
CA VAL A 33 7.83 -9.48 -11.06
C VAL A 33 7.95 -10.36 -12.30
N GLU A 34 9.17 -10.70 -12.73
CA GLU A 34 9.36 -11.57 -13.90
C GLU A 34 8.86 -13.01 -13.64
N LEU A 35 9.04 -13.52 -12.42
CA LEU A 35 8.47 -14.82 -12.01
C LEU A 35 6.94 -14.76 -12.03
N TYR A 36 6.34 -13.70 -11.50
CA TYR A 36 4.89 -13.48 -11.54
C TYR A 36 4.36 -13.49 -12.98
N LYS A 37 4.97 -12.73 -13.90
CA LYS A 37 4.60 -12.72 -15.32
C LYS A 37 4.68 -14.10 -15.97
N ARG A 38 5.72 -14.88 -15.64
CA ARG A 38 5.86 -16.26 -16.14
C ARG A 38 4.77 -17.19 -15.61
N ARG A 39 4.40 -17.06 -14.32
CA ARG A 39 3.31 -17.82 -13.72
C ARG A 39 1.97 -17.49 -14.35
N LEU A 40 1.68 -16.20 -14.55
CA LEU A 40 0.45 -15.77 -15.22
C LEU A 40 0.25 -16.42 -16.58
N ARG A 41 1.33 -16.56 -17.38
CA ARG A 41 1.26 -17.27 -18.68
C ARG A 41 0.96 -18.76 -18.54
N ARG A 42 1.10 -19.34 -17.37
CA ARG A 42 0.74 -20.75 -17.05
C ARG A 42 -0.60 -20.85 -16.33
N GLY A 43 -1.32 -19.75 -16.17
CA GLY A 43 -2.58 -19.71 -15.42
C GLY A 43 -2.43 -19.68 -13.89
N GLU A 44 -1.21 -19.56 -13.38
CA GLU A 44 -0.92 -19.50 -11.94
C GLU A 44 -0.86 -18.03 -11.49
N SER A 45 -1.73 -17.62 -10.56
CA SER A 45 -1.74 -16.25 -10.04
C SER A 45 -1.25 -16.20 -8.60
N PHE A 46 0.07 -16.04 -8.42
CA PHE A 46 0.67 -15.75 -7.12
C PHE A 46 1.37 -14.40 -7.17
N PRO A 47 1.00 -13.42 -6.33
CA PRO A 47 1.43 -12.03 -6.46
C PRO A 47 2.94 -11.86 -6.26
N PRO A 48 3.56 -10.85 -6.89
CA PRO A 48 5.00 -10.62 -6.77
C PRO A 48 5.42 -10.04 -5.42
N PHE A 49 4.45 -9.50 -4.67
CA PHE A 49 4.57 -9.08 -3.27
C PHE A 49 3.19 -9.12 -2.59
N LEU A 50 3.20 -9.08 -1.27
CA LEU A 50 2.01 -9.18 -0.44
C LEU A 50 1.92 -8.00 0.51
N PHE A 51 0.67 -7.58 0.79
CA PHE A 51 0.36 -6.74 1.94
C PHE A 51 -0.07 -7.62 3.12
N ILE A 52 0.49 -7.35 4.28
CA ILE A 52 0.22 -8.13 5.51
C ILE A 52 -0.17 -7.15 6.61
N SER A 53 -1.41 -7.21 7.07
CA SER A 53 -1.84 -6.51 8.28
C SER A 53 -1.46 -7.34 9.50
N VAL A 54 -0.42 -6.92 10.20
CA VAL A 54 0.12 -7.68 11.35
C VAL A 54 -0.74 -7.57 12.60
N ILE A 55 -1.52 -6.49 12.72
CA ILE A 55 -2.40 -6.19 13.86
C ILE A 55 -3.56 -5.30 13.42
N SER A 56 -4.77 -5.47 14.01
CA SER A 56 -5.92 -4.60 13.74
C SER A 56 -5.99 -3.37 14.66
N GLY A 57 -5.37 -3.43 15.85
CA GLY A 57 -5.38 -2.33 16.82
C GLY A 57 -4.66 -1.07 16.33
N CYS A 58 -5.22 0.09 16.65
CA CYS A 58 -4.61 1.40 16.40
C CYS A 58 -4.99 2.38 17.52
N GLN A 59 -4.08 3.30 17.86
CA GLN A 59 -4.34 4.36 18.84
C GLN A 59 -5.05 5.58 18.24
N LEU A 60 -5.25 5.63 16.91
CA LEU A 60 -5.91 6.72 16.20
C LEU A 60 -7.31 6.32 15.73
N ARG A 61 -8.12 7.35 15.42
CA ARG A 61 -9.47 7.24 14.87
C ARG A 61 -9.58 8.13 13.63
N CYS A 62 -8.83 7.75 12.59
CA CYS A 62 -8.73 8.55 11.37
C CYS A 62 -10.07 8.60 10.64
N GLN A 63 -10.44 9.76 10.15
CA GLN A 63 -11.64 9.95 9.34
C GLN A 63 -11.55 9.14 8.04
N GLY A 64 -12.53 8.28 7.81
CA GLY A 64 -12.61 7.41 6.64
C GLY A 64 -11.52 6.33 6.60
N CYS A 65 -11.05 5.86 7.75
CA CYS A 65 -10.17 4.71 7.85
C CYS A 65 -10.91 3.44 7.42
N TRP A 66 -10.26 2.60 6.62
CA TRP A 66 -10.84 1.32 6.20
C TRP A 66 -10.72 0.22 7.27
N VAL A 67 -9.81 0.39 8.24
CA VAL A 67 -9.63 -0.55 9.36
C VAL A 67 -10.68 -0.29 10.42
N ASP A 68 -11.33 -1.34 10.88
CA ASP A 68 -12.21 -1.27 12.05
C ASP A 68 -11.38 -1.34 13.32
N VAL A 69 -11.14 -0.17 13.91
CA VAL A 69 -10.33 -0.03 15.13
C VAL A 69 -11.16 -0.09 16.42
N GLU A 70 -12.49 -0.22 16.30
CA GLU A 70 -13.40 -0.40 17.43
C GLU A 70 -13.57 -1.89 17.78
N ALA A 71 -13.33 -2.78 16.81
CA ALA A 71 -13.34 -4.21 17.05
C ALA A 71 -12.18 -4.63 17.98
N PRO A 72 -12.33 -5.74 18.72
CA PRO A 72 -11.25 -6.27 19.57
C PRO A 72 -9.97 -6.49 18.75
N SER A 73 -8.86 -5.94 19.26
CA SER A 73 -7.57 -6.04 18.57
C SER A 73 -7.12 -7.49 18.43
N LYS A 74 -6.79 -7.89 17.21
CA LYS A 74 -6.18 -9.18 16.86
C LYS A 74 -4.86 -8.95 16.17
N ARG A 75 -3.96 -9.94 16.28
CA ARG A 75 -2.67 -9.93 15.59
C ARG A 75 -2.33 -11.32 15.08
N LEU A 76 -1.54 -11.36 14.02
CA LEU A 76 -0.87 -12.58 13.59
C LEU A 76 0.20 -12.95 14.62
N SER A 77 0.38 -14.23 14.88
CA SER A 77 1.51 -14.70 15.69
C SER A 77 2.82 -14.56 14.91
N LEU A 78 3.95 -14.58 15.63
CA LEU A 78 5.26 -14.58 15.00
C LEU A 78 5.43 -15.79 14.07
N ASP A 79 4.92 -16.96 14.47
CA ASP A 79 4.95 -18.18 13.66
C ASP A 79 4.08 -18.06 12.40
N ASP A 80 2.90 -17.42 12.48
CA ASP A 80 2.09 -17.14 11.30
C ASP A 80 2.85 -16.22 10.33
N LEU A 81 3.47 -15.16 10.84
CA LEU A 81 4.26 -14.21 10.04
C LEU A 81 5.47 -14.88 9.38
N ASP A 82 6.21 -15.70 10.13
CA ASP A 82 7.35 -16.46 9.62
C ASP A 82 6.95 -17.45 8.53
N ARG A 83 5.80 -18.15 8.71
CA ARG A 83 5.25 -19.07 7.72
C ARG A 83 4.81 -18.35 6.44
N ILE A 84 4.07 -17.25 6.55
CA ILE A 84 3.61 -16.45 5.40
C ILE A 84 4.80 -15.95 4.58
N VAL A 85 5.78 -15.32 5.24
CA VAL A 85 6.94 -14.75 4.57
C VAL A 85 7.87 -15.85 4.06
N GLY A 86 8.06 -16.92 4.82
CA GLY A 86 8.88 -18.08 4.44
C GLY A 86 8.36 -18.73 3.16
N ASP A 87 7.06 -19.00 3.08
CA ASP A 87 6.45 -19.59 1.89
C ASP A 87 6.51 -18.65 0.69
N ALA A 88 6.16 -17.39 0.86
CA ALA A 88 6.26 -16.40 -0.20
C ALA A 88 7.70 -16.24 -0.74
N LYS A 89 8.72 -16.29 0.14
CA LYS A 89 10.13 -16.29 -0.25
C LYS A 89 10.50 -17.48 -1.12
N ASN A 90 10.05 -18.68 -0.78
CA ASN A 90 10.30 -19.89 -1.55
C ASN A 90 9.75 -19.75 -2.98
N HIS A 91 8.76 -18.89 -3.15
CA HIS A 91 8.16 -18.58 -4.44
C HIS A 91 8.68 -17.26 -5.06
N GLY A 92 9.77 -16.71 -4.53
CA GLY A 92 10.54 -15.62 -5.11
C GLY A 92 10.17 -14.22 -4.65
N ASN A 93 9.26 -14.09 -3.67
CA ASN A 93 8.94 -12.78 -3.08
C ASN A 93 10.11 -12.33 -2.17
N SER A 94 10.40 -11.05 -2.19
CA SER A 94 11.42 -10.44 -1.34
C SER A 94 11.00 -9.11 -0.75
N TYR A 95 9.80 -8.65 -1.10
CA TYR A 95 9.25 -7.38 -0.66
C TYR A 95 7.84 -7.56 -0.13
N PHE A 96 7.58 -6.92 1.02
CA PHE A 96 6.31 -7.00 1.72
C PHE A 96 5.86 -5.62 2.21
N GLY A 97 4.60 -5.29 1.97
CA GLY A 97 3.95 -4.15 2.59
C GLY A 97 3.37 -4.55 3.94
N ILE A 98 3.83 -3.94 5.01
CA ILE A 98 3.35 -4.21 6.36
C ILE A 98 2.33 -3.15 6.73
N LEU A 99 1.11 -3.62 6.93
CA LEU A 99 -0.06 -2.84 7.27
C LEU A 99 -0.57 -3.23 8.68
N GLY A 100 -1.69 -2.62 9.04
CA GLY A 100 -2.43 -2.95 10.25
C GLY A 100 -3.35 -1.80 10.62
N GLY A 101 -3.75 -1.78 11.85
CA GLY A 101 -4.15 -0.53 12.49
C GLY A 101 -2.91 0.37 12.63
N GLU A 102 -2.05 0.05 13.61
CA GLU A 102 -0.68 0.60 13.70
C GLU A 102 0.31 -0.55 13.89
N PRO A 103 1.14 -0.86 12.89
CA PRO A 103 2.03 -2.02 12.95
C PRO A 103 2.98 -2.03 14.15
N PHE A 104 3.50 -0.89 14.58
CA PHE A 104 4.40 -0.80 15.72
C PHE A 104 3.74 -1.04 17.08
N LEU A 105 2.43 -1.31 17.12
CA LEU A 105 1.76 -1.89 18.30
C LEU A 105 1.98 -3.42 18.41
N HIS A 106 2.45 -4.07 17.35
CA HIS A 106 2.77 -5.49 17.40
C HIS A 106 4.07 -5.71 18.16
N PRO A 107 4.07 -6.41 19.32
CA PRO A 107 5.21 -6.47 20.22
C PRO A 107 6.44 -7.17 19.61
N GLU A 108 6.24 -8.11 18.70
CA GLU A 108 7.30 -8.93 18.10
C GLU A 108 7.71 -8.44 16.71
N LEU A 109 7.26 -7.24 16.30
CA LEU A 109 7.47 -6.76 14.93
C LEU A 109 8.96 -6.60 14.56
N LEU A 110 9.78 -6.08 15.48
CA LEU A 110 11.22 -5.91 15.25
C LEU A 110 11.94 -7.26 15.19
N GLU A 111 11.52 -8.23 15.99
CA GLU A 111 12.03 -9.59 15.95
C GLU A 111 11.69 -10.25 14.61
N PHE A 112 10.45 -10.15 14.15
CA PHE A 112 10.00 -10.63 12.85
C PHE A 112 10.87 -10.09 11.70
N PHE A 113 11.14 -8.80 11.65
CA PHE A 113 12.04 -8.23 10.64
C PHE A 113 13.45 -8.79 10.72
N GLY A 114 13.94 -9.07 11.93
CA GLY A 114 15.25 -9.65 12.19
C GLY A 114 15.38 -11.09 11.68
N ARG A 115 14.29 -11.87 11.72
CA ARG A 115 14.25 -13.26 11.22
C ARG A 115 14.31 -13.37 9.69
N HIS A 116 13.95 -12.28 8.98
CA HIS A 116 13.94 -12.24 7.51
C HIS A 116 14.88 -11.17 6.93
N PRO A 117 16.20 -11.26 7.17
CA PRO A 117 17.16 -10.23 6.77
C PRO A 117 17.35 -10.12 5.24
N ASP A 118 16.89 -11.11 4.50
CA ASP A 118 16.93 -11.24 3.05
C ASP A 118 15.64 -10.76 2.34
N CYS A 119 14.67 -10.27 3.14
CA CYS A 119 13.47 -9.56 2.67
C CYS A 119 13.60 -8.06 2.90
N TYR A 120 12.72 -7.28 2.28
CA TYR A 120 12.57 -5.85 2.50
C TYR A 120 11.12 -5.52 2.88
N PHE A 121 10.94 -4.77 3.96
CA PHE A 121 9.63 -4.45 4.52
C PHE A 121 9.34 -2.96 4.42
N GLN A 122 8.23 -2.60 3.77
CA GLN A 122 7.69 -1.25 3.80
C GLN A 122 6.57 -1.19 4.83
N VAL A 123 6.77 -0.43 5.90
CA VAL A 123 5.84 -0.36 7.03
C VAL A 123 4.99 0.89 6.95
N PHE A 124 3.70 0.73 6.71
CA PHE A 124 2.72 1.81 6.73
C PHE A 124 2.38 2.13 8.19
N THR A 125 2.79 3.28 8.64
CA THR A 125 2.68 3.67 10.05
C THR A 125 2.24 5.12 10.22
N ASN A 126 1.57 5.42 11.32
CA ASN A 126 1.31 6.81 11.71
C ASN A 126 2.57 7.51 12.29
N GLY A 127 3.65 6.79 12.48
CA GLY A 127 4.96 7.30 12.89
C GLY A 127 5.13 7.59 14.37
N GLN A 128 4.05 7.64 15.16
CA GLN A 128 4.12 8.09 16.56
C GLN A 128 4.88 7.14 17.49
N LEU A 129 4.97 5.87 17.13
CA LEU A 129 5.66 4.84 17.88
C LEU A 129 7.12 4.62 17.43
N ILE A 130 7.59 5.38 16.45
CA ILE A 130 8.99 5.35 16.04
C ILE A 130 9.81 6.20 17.04
N THR A 131 10.07 5.63 18.21
CA THR A 131 10.96 6.19 19.24
C THR A 131 12.42 6.16 18.77
N ASP A 132 13.33 6.81 19.53
CA ASP A 132 14.77 6.72 19.27
C ASP A 132 15.27 5.26 19.27
N HIS A 133 14.75 4.44 20.21
CA HIS A 133 15.07 3.01 20.27
C HIS A 133 14.62 2.27 19.00
N VAL A 134 13.36 2.47 18.56
CA VAL A 134 12.84 1.84 17.34
C VAL A 134 13.64 2.28 16.12
N GLY A 135 13.94 3.57 15.98
CA GLY A 135 14.75 4.09 14.88
C GLY A 135 16.15 3.46 14.82
N ARG A 136 16.79 3.27 15.97
CA ARG A 136 18.10 2.60 16.09
C ARG A 136 18.02 1.14 15.64
N GLU A 137 17.01 0.40 16.10
CA GLU A 137 16.80 -1.00 15.72
C GLU A 137 16.51 -1.16 14.23
N LEU A 138 15.64 -0.31 13.65
CA LEU A 138 15.38 -0.31 12.21
C LEU A 138 16.66 -0.08 11.39
N ARG A 139 17.54 0.84 11.83
CA ARG A 139 18.86 1.03 11.22
C ARG A 139 19.71 -0.22 11.35
N ARG A 140 19.78 -0.84 12.54
CA ARG A 140 20.55 -2.06 12.80
C ARG A 140 20.10 -3.20 11.88
N LEU A 141 18.80 -3.38 11.68
CA LEU A 141 18.21 -4.36 10.78
C LEU A 141 18.50 -4.01 9.31
N GLY A 142 18.28 -2.79 8.89
CA GLY A 142 18.58 -2.27 7.56
C GLY A 142 17.63 -2.70 6.45
N ASN A 143 16.64 -3.54 6.74
CA ASN A 143 15.71 -4.11 5.76
C ASN A 143 14.29 -3.57 5.88
N VAL A 144 14.13 -2.42 6.50
CA VAL A 144 12.84 -1.78 6.74
C VAL A 144 12.86 -0.33 6.29
N THR A 145 11.82 0.10 5.59
CA THR A 145 11.53 1.50 5.29
C THR A 145 10.21 1.90 5.93
N PRO A 146 10.20 2.87 6.85
CA PRO A 146 8.96 3.47 7.30
C PRO A 146 8.30 4.27 6.19
N LEU A 147 7.02 4.04 5.95
CA LEU A 147 6.16 4.84 5.10
C LEU A 147 5.17 5.57 6.01
N ILE A 148 5.54 6.79 6.39
CA ILE A 148 4.87 7.56 7.44
C ILE A 148 3.64 8.26 6.87
N SER A 149 2.50 8.04 7.49
CA SER A 149 1.24 8.65 7.08
C SER A 149 1.17 10.12 7.48
N LEU A 150 1.05 11.02 6.50
CA LEU A 150 0.99 12.46 6.72
C LEU A 150 -0.02 13.09 5.76
N GLU A 151 -1.00 13.83 6.30
CA GLU A 151 -2.19 14.25 5.54
C GLU A 151 -2.18 15.75 5.16
N GLY A 152 -1.08 16.45 5.37
CA GLY A 152 -0.93 17.88 5.09
C GLY A 152 -0.25 18.64 6.23
N THR A 153 -0.63 19.88 6.42
CA THR A 153 -0.18 20.73 7.54
C THR A 153 -0.76 20.24 8.87
N GLU A 154 -0.35 20.84 9.97
CA GLU A 154 -0.71 20.41 11.33
C GLU A 154 -2.22 20.31 11.53
N THR A 155 -2.95 21.38 11.25
CA THR A 155 -4.42 21.42 11.41
C THR A 155 -5.10 20.33 10.60
N VAL A 156 -4.76 20.20 9.33
CA VAL A 156 -5.35 19.21 8.42
C VAL A 156 -5.00 17.78 8.86
N SER A 157 -3.75 17.55 9.29
CA SER A 157 -3.31 16.23 9.76
C SER A 157 -4.02 15.83 11.06
N ASP A 158 -4.13 16.73 12.03
CA ASP A 158 -4.79 16.44 13.30
C ASP A 158 -6.28 16.16 13.13
N GLU A 159 -6.97 16.97 12.31
CA GLU A 159 -8.38 16.78 11.96
C GLU A 159 -8.60 15.43 11.26
N ARG A 160 -7.86 15.14 10.21
CA ARG A 160 -7.95 13.89 9.44
C ARG A 160 -7.62 12.66 10.26
N ARG A 161 -6.72 12.77 11.23
CA ARG A 161 -6.28 11.68 12.10
C ARG A 161 -7.11 11.55 13.38
N GLY A 162 -8.11 12.42 13.57
CA GLY A 162 -9.13 12.34 14.61
C GLY A 162 -8.58 12.60 16.03
N ARG A 163 -7.46 13.34 16.15
CA ARG A 163 -6.85 13.64 17.45
C ARG A 163 -5.92 14.86 17.39
N LEU A 164 -5.89 15.65 18.43
CA LEU A 164 -4.91 16.73 18.61
C LEU A 164 -3.48 16.19 18.80
N ASN A 165 -2.50 16.96 18.38
CA ASN A 165 -1.07 16.67 18.49
C ASN A 165 -0.62 15.39 17.73
N VAL A 166 -1.39 14.89 16.77
CA VAL A 166 -0.97 13.78 15.91
C VAL A 166 0.19 14.23 15.03
N PHE A 167 0.06 15.40 14.40
CA PHE A 167 1.11 15.95 13.53
C PHE A 167 2.44 16.08 14.28
N SER A 168 2.47 16.70 15.44
CA SER A 168 3.71 16.91 16.21
C SER A 168 4.38 15.59 16.62
N ARG A 169 3.59 14.58 17.04
CA ARG A 169 4.10 13.24 17.36
C ARG A 169 4.61 12.50 16.14
N THR A 170 3.91 12.60 15.00
CA THR A 170 4.34 12.03 13.72
C THR A 170 5.66 12.66 13.26
N MET A 171 5.80 13.99 13.43
CA MET A 171 7.04 14.70 13.12
C MET A 171 8.21 14.28 14.01
N ALA A 172 7.97 14.00 15.30
CA ALA A 172 8.98 13.44 16.19
C ALA A 172 9.47 12.06 15.73
N GLY A 173 8.55 11.20 15.28
CA GLY A 173 8.90 9.90 14.70
C GLY A 173 9.69 10.03 13.38
N LEU A 174 9.31 10.95 12.51
CA LEU A 174 10.03 11.25 11.27
C LEU A 174 11.45 11.75 11.58
N GLU A 175 11.62 12.62 12.57
CA GLU A 175 12.94 13.10 12.99
C GLU A 175 13.80 11.97 13.56
N ASN A 176 13.23 11.02 14.31
CA ASN A 176 13.95 9.82 14.73
C ASN A 176 14.41 8.99 13.52
N CYS A 177 13.58 8.81 12.49
CA CYS A 177 13.99 8.15 11.24
C CYS A 177 15.17 8.88 10.58
N ARG A 178 15.11 10.20 10.48
CA ARG A 178 16.17 11.03 9.90
C ARG A 178 17.48 10.93 10.69
N ARG A 179 17.41 11.02 12.02
CA ARG A 179 18.56 10.90 12.93
C ARG A 179 19.26 9.55 12.79
N HIS A 180 18.49 8.49 12.62
CA HIS A 180 19.03 7.14 12.41
C HIS A 180 19.31 6.80 10.95
N LYS A 181 19.26 7.79 10.03
CA LYS A 181 19.59 7.64 8.61
C LYS A 181 18.81 6.50 7.93
N LEU A 182 17.52 6.40 8.18
CA LEU A 182 16.64 5.46 7.50
C LEU A 182 16.29 5.96 6.10
N LEU A 183 15.91 5.05 5.21
CA LEU A 183 15.22 5.41 3.98
C LEU A 183 13.76 5.73 4.36
N ILE A 184 13.33 6.97 4.17
CA ILE A 184 12.06 7.48 4.68
C ILE A 184 11.08 7.72 3.54
N GLY A 185 9.88 7.14 3.66
CA GLY A 185 8.74 7.46 2.82
C GLY A 185 7.63 8.20 3.59
N VAL A 186 6.81 8.93 2.84
CA VAL A 186 5.56 9.52 3.33
C VAL A 186 4.41 9.01 2.47
N ALA A 187 3.33 8.54 3.10
CA ALA A 187 2.06 8.23 2.44
C ALA A 187 1.04 9.33 2.72
N THR A 188 0.33 9.75 1.69
CA THR A 188 -0.75 10.73 1.79
C THR A 188 -2.03 10.14 1.21
N SER A 189 -3.16 10.31 1.90
CA SER A 189 -4.49 9.97 1.37
C SER A 189 -5.15 11.23 0.85
N VAL A 190 -4.95 11.54 -0.43
CA VAL A 190 -5.47 12.78 -1.05
C VAL A 190 -6.98 12.73 -1.13
N CYS A 191 -7.62 13.75 -0.60
CA CYS A 191 -9.07 13.92 -0.52
C CYS A 191 -9.46 15.39 -0.64
N GLN A 192 -10.75 15.70 -0.59
CA GLN A 192 -11.26 17.07 -0.71
C GLN A 192 -10.67 18.04 0.33
N SER A 193 -10.49 17.58 1.57
CA SER A 193 -10.06 18.46 2.66
C SER A 193 -8.55 18.80 2.61
N ASN A 194 -7.73 18.03 1.89
CA ASN A 194 -6.27 18.19 1.90
C ASN A 194 -5.61 18.36 0.52
N ILE A 195 -6.36 18.29 -0.57
CA ILE A 195 -5.79 18.38 -1.93
C ILE A 195 -5.00 19.68 -2.15
N ASN A 196 -5.48 20.79 -1.61
CA ASN A 196 -4.83 22.09 -1.76
C ASN A 196 -3.52 22.20 -1.00
N ASP A 197 -3.36 21.43 0.08
CA ASP A 197 -2.10 21.34 0.84
C ASP A 197 -1.10 20.40 0.15
N LEU A 198 -1.56 19.22 -0.23
CA LEU A 198 -0.70 18.12 -0.67
C LEU A 198 -0.27 18.21 -2.14
N VAL A 199 -1.14 18.73 -3.02
CA VAL A 199 -0.92 18.75 -4.46
C VAL A 199 -0.23 20.06 -4.86
N THR A 200 0.88 20.38 -4.17
CA THR A 200 1.69 21.60 -4.36
C THR A 200 3.18 21.29 -4.40
N GLU A 201 3.94 22.03 -5.19
CA GLU A 201 5.39 21.91 -5.20
C GLU A 201 6.00 22.27 -3.83
N GLN A 202 5.40 23.22 -3.12
CA GLN A 202 5.83 23.63 -1.77
C GLN A 202 5.77 22.46 -0.79
N TRP A 203 4.71 21.66 -0.82
CA TRP A 203 4.59 20.46 0.00
C TRP A 203 5.73 19.46 -0.27
N LEU A 204 5.99 19.14 -1.53
CA LEU A 204 7.08 18.25 -1.90
C LEU A 204 8.44 18.78 -1.48
N ARG A 205 8.69 20.08 -1.61
CA ARG A 205 9.93 20.73 -1.12
C ARG A 205 10.05 20.64 0.39
N ARG A 206 8.95 20.79 1.12
CA ARG A 206 8.92 20.58 2.57
C ARG A 206 9.26 19.15 2.96
N LEU A 207 8.71 18.14 2.28
CA LEU A 207 9.07 16.75 2.48
C LEU A 207 10.56 16.49 2.24
N ILE A 208 11.12 17.06 1.16
CA ILE A 208 12.55 16.97 0.85
C ILE A 208 13.40 17.57 1.99
N ALA A 209 13.03 18.73 2.49
CA ALA A 209 13.74 19.39 3.59
C ALA A 209 13.67 18.60 4.92
N MET A 210 12.63 17.81 5.12
CA MET A 210 12.48 16.90 6.26
C MET A 210 13.25 15.57 6.09
N GLY A 211 13.98 15.38 4.99
CA GLY A 211 14.75 14.14 4.74
C GLY A 211 13.91 13.00 4.14
N VAL A 212 12.72 13.28 3.60
CA VAL A 212 11.89 12.28 2.94
C VAL A 212 12.44 11.95 1.56
N HIS A 213 12.61 10.67 1.24
CA HIS A 213 13.20 10.20 -0.02
C HIS A 213 12.16 9.85 -1.07
N TYR A 214 10.97 9.39 -0.63
CA TYR A 214 9.86 9.08 -1.53
C TYR A 214 8.51 9.41 -0.90
N VAL A 215 7.54 9.74 -1.74
CA VAL A 215 6.16 10.01 -1.33
C VAL A 215 5.20 9.15 -2.13
N TRP A 216 4.22 8.58 -1.45
CA TRP A 216 3.19 7.76 -2.07
C TRP A 216 1.84 8.47 -2.00
N PHE A 217 1.33 8.87 -3.17
CA PHE A 217 0.02 9.48 -3.30
C PHE A 217 -1.04 8.39 -3.46
N HIS A 218 -1.86 8.24 -2.43
CA HIS A 218 -3.11 7.48 -2.50
C HIS A 218 -4.27 8.44 -2.74
N THR A 219 -5.27 8.02 -3.48
CA THR A 219 -6.57 8.71 -3.52
C THR A 219 -7.48 8.09 -2.46
N TYR A 220 -8.16 8.95 -1.68
CA TYR A 220 -9.11 8.49 -0.67
C TYR A 220 -10.19 7.60 -1.28
N ARG A 221 -10.54 6.52 -0.59
CA ARG A 221 -11.59 5.57 -0.96
C ARG A 221 -12.71 5.63 0.05
N VAL A 222 -13.96 5.76 -0.43
CA VAL A 222 -15.16 5.86 0.41
C VAL A 222 -15.58 4.45 0.82
N ILE A 223 -14.82 3.85 1.73
CA ILE A 223 -14.99 2.47 2.22
C ILE A 223 -14.57 2.43 3.69
N GLY A 224 -15.04 1.41 4.40
CA GLY A 224 -14.73 1.17 5.79
C GLY A 224 -15.92 1.41 6.71
N PRO A 225 -15.72 1.27 8.03
CA PRO A 225 -16.80 1.34 9.01
C PRO A 225 -17.50 2.71 9.06
N ASN A 226 -16.76 3.77 8.80
CA ASN A 226 -17.25 5.15 8.81
C ASN A 226 -16.81 5.87 7.54
N PRO A 227 -17.39 5.53 6.37
CA PRO A 227 -17.03 6.16 5.12
C PRO A 227 -17.48 7.63 5.11
N SER A 228 -16.64 8.51 4.54
CA SER A 228 -16.87 9.94 4.44
C SER A 228 -16.99 10.34 2.96
N PRO A 229 -18.17 10.25 2.36
CA PRO A 229 -18.36 10.51 0.92
C PRO A 229 -17.95 11.92 0.47
N GLU A 230 -18.07 12.89 1.36
CA GLU A 230 -17.71 14.30 1.14
C GLU A 230 -16.18 14.49 0.93
N LEU A 231 -15.38 13.55 1.38
CA LEU A 231 -13.92 13.57 1.17
C LEU A 231 -13.48 13.04 -0.19
N ALA A 232 -14.37 12.39 -0.94
CA ALA A 232 -14.03 11.83 -2.25
C ALA A 232 -13.64 12.93 -3.24
N LEU A 233 -12.58 12.68 -4.01
CA LEU A 233 -12.16 13.59 -5.08
C LEU A 233 -13.17 13.55 -6.24
N ARG A 234 -13.40 14.71 -6.86
CA ARG A 234 -14.10 14.80 -8.13
C ARG A 234 -13.21 14.32 -9.28
N PRO A 235 -13.76 13.87 -10.41
CA PRO A 235 -12.97 13.39 -11.56
C PRO A 235 -11.89 14.37 -12.04
N GLU A 236 -12.20 15.68 -12.06
CA GLU A 236 -11.25 16.73 -12.45
C GLU A 236 -10.07 16.83 -11.49
N GLN A 237 -10.33 16.62 -10.20
CA GLN A 237 -9.29 16.63 -9.17
C GLN A 237 -8.40 15.40 -9.27
N VAL A 238 -8.94 14.24 -9.58
CA VAL A 238 -8.16 13.01 -9.83
C VAL A 238 -7.20 13.22 -11.00
N VAL A 239 -7.67 13.82 -12.10
CA VAL A 239 -6.84 14.18 -13.27
C VAL A 239 -5.78 15.22 -12.88
N ALA A 240 -6.14 16.22 -12.07
CA ALA A 240 -5.19 17.23 -11.58
C ALA A 240 -4.09 16.61 -10.72
N VAL A 241 -4.44 15.69 -9.81
CA VAL A 241 -3.45 14.92 -9.00
C VAL A 241 -2.51 14.14 -9.92
N ARG A 242 -3.03 13.43 -10.91
CA ARG A 242 -2.20 12.67 -11.86
C ARG A 242 -1.24 13.59 -12.64
N ARG A 243 -1.74 14.71 -13.15
CA ARG A 243 -0.91 15.69 -13.88
C ARG A 243 0.19 16.26 -12.99
N PHE A 244 -0.14 16.61 -11.76
CA PHE A 244 0.83 17.09 -10.78
C PHE A 244 1.93 16.04 -10.52
N ILE A 245 1.57 14.79 -10.27
CA ILE A 245 2.51 13.69 -10.04
C ILE A 245 3.50 13.57 -11.20
N VAL A 246 3.00 13.46 -12.43
CA VAL A 246 3.84 13.30 -13.63
C VAL A 246 4.78 14.49 -13.79
N THR A 247 4.25 15.72 -13.65
CA THR A 247 5.06 16.96 -13.78
C THR A 247 6.16 17.03 -12.72
N MET A 248 5.86 16.71 -11.46
CA MET A 248 6.82 16.85 -10.37
C MET A 248 7.91 15.78 -10.39
N ARG A 249 7.64 14.61 -10.96
CA ARG A 249 8.63 13.53 -11.17
C ARG A 249 9.86 13.97 -11.96
N ALA A 250 9.67 14.90 -12.88
CA ALA A 250 10.78 15.44 -13.69
C ALA A 250 11.53 16.58 -12.99
N ARG A 251 10.94 17.22 -11.97
CA ARG A 251 11.43 18.48 -11.39
C ARG A 251 12.16 18.32 -10.06
N LEU A 252 11.68 17.42 -9.20
CA LEU A 252 12.12 17.38 -7.80
C LEU A 252 12.91 16.10 -7.47
N PRO A 253 13.92 16.18 -6.58
CA PRO A 253 14.74 15.04 -6.16
C PRO A 253 14.07 14.23 -5.05
N ILE A 254 12.85 13.79 -5.32
CA ILE A 254 12.05 12.90 -4.49
C ILE A 254 11.35 11.88 -5.38
N ALA A 255 11.33 10.60 -5.01
CA ALA A 255 10.56 9.62 -5.76
C ALA A 255 9.07 9.78 -5.45
N ILE A 256 8.25 9.95 -6.49
CA ILE A 256 6.80 10.11 -6.33
C ILE A 256 6.12 8.84 -6.84
N VAL A 257 5.44 8.13 -5.96
CA VAL A 257 4.81 6.84 -6.26
C VAL A 257 3.31 7.02 -6.38
N ASP A 258 2.73 6.43 -7.41
CA ASP A 258 1.32 6.11 -7.53
C ASP A 258 1.17 4.65 -8.01
N ALA A 259 0.11 3.98 -7.62
CA ALA A 259 -0.15 2.58 -7.99
C ALA A 259 -1.42 2.44 -8.86
N TYR A 260 -1.93 3.55 -9.43
CA TYR A 260 -3.24 3.59 -10.04
C TYR A 260 -3.25 3.81 -11.55
N TRP A 261 -2.08 4.04 -12.16
CA TRP A 261 -1.96 4.28 -13.60
C TRP A 261 -0.72 3.59 -14.16
N ASP A 262 -0.84 3.05 -15.36
CA ASP A 262 0.28 2.48 -16.10
C ASP A 262 1.18 3.58 -16.72
N ASP A 263 2.14 3.17 -17.56
CA ASP A 263 3.07 4.09 -18.22
C ASP A 263 2.41 4.93 -19.34
N ARG A 264 1.26 4.48 -19.84
CA ARG A 264 0.45 5.24 -20.81
C ARG A 264 -0.54 6.19 -20.15
N GLY A 265 -0.64 6.14 -18.82
CA GLY A 265 -1.59 6.93 -18.04
C GLY A 265 -2.98 6.32 -17.96
N GLU A 266 -3.15 5.10 -18.44
CA GLU A 266 -4.40 4.36 -18.28
C GLU A 266 -4.54 3.88 -16.84
N ALA A 267 -5.75 3.96 -16.32
CA ALA A 267 -6.03 3.54 -14.96
C ALA A 267 -5.83 2.03 -14.76
N LEU A 268 -5.49 1.62 -13.55
CA LEU A 268 -5.30 0.23 -13.14
C LEU A 268 -6.08 -0.07 -11.87
N CYS A 269 -6.74 -1.23 -11.85
CA CYS A 269 -7.17 -1.84 -10.60
C CYS A 269 -5.98 -2.65 -10.02
N PRO A 270 -5.46 -2.31 -8.84
CA PRO A 270 -4.32 -3.05 -8.27
C PRO A 270 -4.60 -4.55 -8.08
N MET A 271 -5.86 -4.93 -7.85
CA MET A 271 -6.25 -6.35 -7.78
C MET A 271 -6.08 -7.06 -9.13
N ALA A 272 -6.55 -6.44 -10.21
CA ALA A 272 -6.42 -7.02 -11.54
C ALA A 272 -4.96 -7.21 -11.97
N THR A 273 -4.08 -6.31 -11.54
CA THR A 273 -2.64 -6.39 -11.84
C THR A 273 -1.85 -7.29 -10.87
N GLY A 274 -2.47 -7.82 -9.82
CA GLY A 274 -1.83 -8.70 -8.85
C GLY A 274 -0.95 -7.99 -7.82
N VAL A 275 -1.16 -6.68 -7.59
CA VAL A 275 -0.33 -5.89 -6.66
C VAL A 275 -1.09 -5.44 -5.40
N SER A 276 -2.22 -6.05 -5.07
CA SER A 276 -3.01 -5.66 -3.91
C SER A 276 -3.41 -6.78 -2.97
N HIS A 277 -3.00 -8.02 -3.21
CA HIS A 277 -3.38 -9.14 -2.33
C HIS A 277 -2.98 -8.85 -0.88
N HIS A 278 -3.90 -9.13 0.02
CA HIS A 278 -3.81 -8.76 1.42
C HIS A 278 -4.04 -9.95 2.33
N ILE A 279 -3.27 -10.03 3.40
CA ILE A 279 -3.49 -10.97 4.49
C ILE A 279 -3.93 -10.15 5.71
N SER A 280 -5.13 -10.47 6.22
CA SER A 280 -5.72 -9.77 7.37
C SER A 280 -5.03 -10.16 8.69
N PRO A 281 -5.24 -9.39 9.79
CA PRO A 281 -4.73 -9.76 11.12
C PRO A 281 -5.33 -11.06 11.69
N TYR A 282 -6.36 -11.57 11.04
CA TYR A 282 -7.05 -12.83 11.37
C TYR A 282 -6.52 -14.01 10.55
N GLY A 283 -5.67 -13.74 9.56
CA GLY A 283 -5.12 -14.73 8.64
C GLY A 283 -5.96 -14.96 7.37
N ASP A 284 -6.94 -14.10 7.09
CA ASP A 284 -7.75 -14.19 5.89
C ASP A 284 -6.98 -13.73 4.66
N ILE A 285 -7.18 -14.38 3.52
CA ILE A 285 -6.56 -14.01 2.24
C ILE A 285 -7.57 -13.21 1.41
N GLU A 286 -7.36 -11.91 1.36
CA GLU A 286 -8.27 -10.96 0.74
C GLU A 286 -7.75 -10.48 -0.62
N PRO A 287 -8.64 -10.13 -1.58
CA PRO A 287 -8.24 -9.58 -2.87
C PRO A 287 -7.48 -8.26 -2.76
N CYS A 288 -7.85 -7.43 -1.79
CA CYS A 288 -7.29 -6.09 -1.58
C CYS A 288 -7.57 -5.65 -0.14
N PRO A 289 -6.73 -4.81 0.50
CA PRO A 289 -6.95 -4.34 1.87
C PRO A 289 -8.32 -3.71 2.11
N ILE A 290 -8.91 -3.09 1.08
CA ILE A 290 -10.22 -2.44 1.15
C ILE A 290 -11.37 -3.34 0.70
N ILE A 291 -11.11 -4.61 0.35
CA ILE A 291 -12.12 -5.60 -0.03
C ILE A 291 -12.04 -6.73 0.99
N GLN A 292 -12.71 -6.50 2.10
CA GLN A 292 -12.63 -7.32 3.32
C GLN A 292 -13.56 -8.53 3.25
N PHE A 293 -13.32 -9.38 2.25
CA PHE A 293 -13.97 -10.66 2.05
C PHE A 293 -12.94 -11.73 1.71
N ALA A 294 -13.07 -12.91 2.27
CA ALA A 294 -12.19 -14.03 2.02
C ALA A 294 -12.92 -15.36 1.96
N ARG A 295 -12.43 -16.25 1.11
CA ARG A 295 -12.85 -17.66 1.09
C ARG A 295 -11.86 -18.51 1.86
N GLU A 296 -10.58 -18.21 1.73
CA GLU A 296 -9.46 -18.97 2.27
C GLU A 296 -8.72 -18.18 3.37
N THR A 297 -7.95 -18.92 4.18
CA THR A 297 -7.06 -18.40 5.20
C THR A 297 -5.61 -18.86 4.95
N VAL A 298 -4.64 -18.22 5.57
CA VAL A 298 -3.25 -18.67 5.56
C VAL A 298 -3.04 -20.02 6.25
N ARG A 299 -4.04 -20.54 6.96
CA ARG A 299 -4.00 -21.84 7.64
C ARG A 299 -4.62 -22.97 6.81
N ASP A 300 -5.21 -22.63 5.67
CA ASP A 300 -5.79 -23.61 4.76
C ASP A 300 -4.70 -24.18 3.83
N GLY A 301 -4.86 -25.44 3.43
CA GLY A 301 -3.93 -26.08 2.50
C GLY A 301 -2.52 -26.33 3.09
N GLU A 302 -1.62 -26.80 2.22
CA GLU A 302 -0.24 -27.11 2.58
C GLU A 302 0.68 -25.89 2.53
N SER A 303 0.39 -24.95 1.63
CA SER A 303 1.17 -23.72 1.45
C SER A 303 0.31 -22.51 1.09
N LEU A 304 0.78 -21.33 1.39
CA LEU A 304 0.16 -20.07 0.94
C LEU A 304 0.09 -20.00 -0.60
N PHE A 305 1.13 -20.50 -1.26
CA PHE A 305 1.18 -20.54 -2.73
C PHE A 305 0.05 -21.37 -3.31
N ASP A 306 -0.13 -22.61 -2.82
CA ASP A 306 -1.17 -23.51 -3.30
C ASP A 306 -2.56 -22.95 -2.99
N THR A 307 -2.76 -22.47 -1.76
CA THR A 307 -4.02 -21.84 -1.34
C THR A 307 -4.42 -20.68 -2.26
N MET A 308 -3.49 -19.77 -2.57
CA MET A 308 -3.79 -18.62 -3.41
C MET A 308 -3.96 -18.98 -4.89
N THR A 309 -3.12 -19.88 -5.43
CA THR A 309 -3.17 -20.23 -6.86
C THR A 309 -4.37 -21.10 -7.21
N GLN A 310 -4.87 -21.90 -6.26
CA GLN A 310 -6.05 -22.75 -6.41
C GLN A 310 -7.36 -22.03 -6.08
N SER A 311 -7.31 -20.85 -5.44
CA SER A 311 -8.51 -20.11 -5.06
C SER A 311 -9.35 -19.71 -6.27
N ALA A 312 -10.55 -20.28 -6.37
CA ALA A 312 -11.53 -19.91 -7.37
C ALA A 312 -12.04 -18.47 -7.15
N PHE A 313 -12.17 -18.06 -5.89
CA PHE A 313 -12.61 -16.72 -5.52
C PHE A 313 -11.61 -15.65 -6.02
N LEU A 314 -10.33 -15.80 -5.70
CA LEU A 314 -9.30 -14.83 -6.13
C LEU A 314 -9.14 -14.81 -7.65
N ARG A 315 -9.21 -15.95 -8.31
CA ARG A 315 -9.13 -16.07 -9.78
C ARG A 315 -10.29 -15.34 -10.46
N ASP A 316 -11.54 -15.65 -10.06
CA ASP A 316 -12.73 -15.06 -10.65
C ASP A 316 -12.79 -13.56 -10.33
N PHE A 317 -12.39 -13.15 -9.11
CA PHE A 317 -12.32 -11.75 -8.72
C PHE A 317 -11.37 -10.96 -9.63
N ARG A 318 -10.17 -11.50 -9.85
CA ARG A 318 -9.18 -10.90 -10.74
C ARG A 318 -9.69 -10.79 -12.17
N ALA A 319 -10.27 -11.87 -12.70
CA ALA A 319 -10.82 -11.89 -14.05
C ALA A 319 -11.95 -10.87 -14.22
N THR A 320 -12.89 -10.80 -13.29
CA THR A 320 -13.99 -9.83 -13.30
C THR A 320 -13.45 -8.40 -13.23
N ALA A 321 -12.52 -8.10 -12.32
CA ALA A 321 -11.92 -6.78 -12.22
C ALA A 321 -11.21 -6.37 -13.51
N ALA A 322 -10.48 -7.30 -14.15
CA ALA A 322 -9.77 -7.03 -15.41
C ALA A 322 -10.69 -6.76 -16.59
N GLN A 323 -11.87 -7.39 -16.63
CA GLN A 323 -12.82 -7.30 -17.74
C GLN A 323 -13.79 -6.11 -17.61
N THR A 324 -14.10 -5.69 -16.38
CA THR A 324 -15.21 -4.77 -16.13
C THR A 324 -14.80 -3.36 -15.76
N THR A 325 -13.58 -3.16 -15.27
CA THR A 325 -13.07 -1.84 -14.91
C THR A 325 -11.57 -1.73 -15.05
N ARG A 326 -11.10 -0.51 -15.27
CA ARG A 326 -9.69 -0.14 -15.05
C ARG A 326 -9.49 0.67 -13.76
N GLY A 327 -10.57 1.03 -13.10
CA GLY A 327 -10.57 1.74 -11.82
C GLY A 327 -10.66 0.81 -10.61
N CYS A 328 -11.09 1.34 -9.49
CA CYS A 328 -11.31 0.57 -8.28
C CYS A 328 -12.65 -0.17 -8.35
N ILE A 329 -12.62 -1.50 -8.52
CA ILE A 329 -13.83 -2.29 -8.74
C ILE A 329 -14.88 -2.11 -7.62
N VAL A 330 -14.47 -2.05 -6.37
CA VAL A 330 -15.41 -1.89 -5.24
C VAL A 330 -16.10 -0.53 -5.25
N LEU A 331 -15.50 0.51 -5.84
CA LEU A 331 -16.13 1.82 -6.00
C LEU A 331 -16.97 1.91 -7.27
N GLU A 332 -16.48 1.34 -8.38
CA GLU A 332 -17.14 1.47 -9.68
C GLU A 332 -18.22 0.42 -9.90
N ARG A 333 -18.03 -0.79 -9.38
CA ARG A 333 -18.92 -1.92 -9.57
C ARG A 333 -19.11 -2.72 -8.26
N PRO A 334 -19.65 -2.09 -7.19
CA PRO A 334 -19.96 -2.79 -5.94
C PRO A 334 -20.94 -3.96 -6.15
N ASP A 335 -21.83 -3.86 -7.14
CA ASP A 335 -22.73 -4.90 -7.57
C ASP A 335 -21.99 -6.22 -7.92
N LEU A 336 -20.95 -6.12 -8.75
CA LEU A 336 -20.14 -7.30 -9.15
C LEU A 336 -19.31 -7.86 -7.98
N VAL A 337 -18.83 -6.99 -7.09
CA VAL A 337 -18.13 -7.46 -5.87
C VAL A 337 -19.09 -8.28 -5.01
N ARG A 338 -20.32 -7.78 -4.80
CA ARG A 338 -21.36 -8.51 -4.05
C ARG A 338 -21.72 -9.85 -4.70
N GLU A 339 -21.88 -9.85 -6.03
CA GLU A 339 -22.17 -11.08 -6.79
C GLU A 339 -21.06 -12.13 -6.60
N LEU A 340 -19.79 -11.74 -6.71
CA LEU A 340 -18.65 -12.65 -6.49
C LEU A 340 -18.59 -13.18 -5.06
N VAL A 341 -18.83 -12.34 -4.06
CA VAL A 341 -18.88 -12.74 -2.64
C VAL A 341 -19.94 -13.82 -2.43
N LEU A 342 -21.15 -13.61 -2.94
CA LEU A 342 -22.27 -14.57 -2.82
C LEU A 342 -21.99 -15.85 -3.61
N LYS A 343 -21.52 -15.74 -4.86
CA LYS A 343 -21.20 -16.88 -5.73
C LYS A 343 -20.21 -17.85 -5.08
N HIS A 344 -19.19 -17.33 -4.42
CA HIS A 344 -18.12 -18.12 -3.81
C HIS A 344 -18.34 -18.41 -2.33
N GLY A 345 -19.40 -17.89 -1.71
CA GLY A 345 -19.61 -17.99 -0.27
C GLY A 345 -18.44 -17.40 0.53
N ALA A 346 -17.86 -16.31 0.04
CA ALA A 346 -16.79 -15.61 0.76
C ALA A 346 -17.37 -14.94 2.01
N ARG A 347 -16.65 -15.08 3.12
CA ARG A 347 -17.08 -14.52 4.41
C ARG A 347 -16.65 -13.08 4.58
N ASP A 348 -17.43 -12.32 5.33
CA ASP A 348 -17.05 -10.98 5.85
C ASP A 348 -15.88 -11.12 6.83
N THR A 349 -14.79 -10.41 6.58
CA THR A 349 -13.58 -10.42 7.41
C THR A 349 -13.45 -9.17 8.31
N THR A 350 -14.47 -8.29 8.29
CA THR A 350 -14.42 -7.00 9.01
C THR A 350 -14.70 -7.10 10.51
N GLN A 351 -15.13 -8.25 11.01
CA GLN A 351 -15.62 -8.45 12.39
C GLN A 351 -16.92 -7.68 12.72
N ARG A 352 -17.43 -6.84 11.82
CA ARG A 352 -18.73 -6.16 11.99
C ARG A 352 -19.89 -7.02 11.55
N GLY A 353 -19.67 -7.91 10.58
CA GLY A 353 -20.71 -8.73 9.98
C GLY A 353 -21.68 -7.96 9.06
N THR A 354 -21.34 -6.74 8.69
CA THR A 354 -22.19 -5.83 7.88
C THR A 354 -21.62 -5.49 6.52
N ALA A 355 -20.43 -6.01 6.16
CA ALA A 355 -19.75 -5.61 4.93
C ALA A 355 -20.56 -5.94 3.66
N LEU A 356 -21.36 -7.00 3.66
CA LEU A 356 -22.23 -7.35 2.52
C LEU A 356 -23.37 -6.33 2.35
N ASP A 357 -23.98 -5.89 3.46
CA ASP A 357 -25.03 -4.85 3.46
C ASP A 357 -24.43 -3.49 3.09
N GLU A 358 -23.19 -3.23 3.52
CA GLU A 358 -22.44 -2.03 3.13
C GLU A 358 -22.24 -1.99 1.61
N LEU A 359 -21.85 -3.12 0.98
CA LEU A 359 -21.74 -3.21 -0.48
C LEU A 359 -23.08 -2.98 -1.19
N GLU A 360 -24.17 -3.49 -0.65
CA GLU A 360 -25.51 -3.32 -1.24
C GLU A 360 -25.95 -1.85 -1.24
N ARG A 361 -25.56 -1.08 -0.23
CA ARG A 361 -25.86 0.35 -0.12
C ARG A 361 -24.92 1.24 -0.92
N LEU A 362 -23.75 0.72 -1.33
CA LEU A 362 -22.80 1.48 -2.12
C LEU A 362 -23.36 1.74 -3.53
N GLN A 363 -23.45 3.01 -3.87
CA GLN A 363 -23.71 3.42 -5.25
C GLN A 363 -22.41 3.48 -6.02
N GLY A 364 -22.38 2.89 -7.22
CA GLY A 364 -21.24 2.95 -8.12
C GLY A 364 -20.82 4.40 -8.39
N ARG A 365 -19.52 4.67 -8.27
CA ARG A 365 -18.93 5.99 -8.50
C ARG A 365 -17.62 5.90 -9.22
N ASN A 366 -17.27 6.93 -9.97
CA ASN A 366 -15.97 7.03 -10.61
C ASN A 366 -14.83 7.00 -9.56
N SER A 367 -13.76 6.30 -9.91
CA SER A 367 -12.52 6.25 -9.14
C SER A 367 -11.38 6.98 -9.88
N GLN A 368 -10.24 6.35 -10.05
CA GLN A 368 -9.13 6.90 -10.86
C GLN A 368 -9.30 6.71 -12.36
N HIS A 369 -10.32 5.99 -12.82
CA HIS A 369 -10.60 5.73 -14.22
C HIS A 369 -11.36 6.91 -14.83
N ASN A 370 -10.70 7.64 -15.72
CA ASN A 370 -11.25 8.78 -16.45
C ASN A 370 -10.90 8.63 -17.94
N PRO A 371 -11.66 7.83 -18.71
CA PRO A 371 -11.39 7.56 -20.13
C PRO A 371 -11.31 8.84 -20.96
N GLY A 372 -10.32 8.93 -21.87
CA GLY A 372 -10.07 10.09 -22.70
C GLY A 372 -9.34 11.25 -22.02
N ARG A 373 -8.90 11.05 -20.76
CA ARG A 373 -8.15 12.04 -19.98
C ARG A 373 -6.84 11.45 -19.43
N GLU A 374 -6.28 10.46 -20.12
CA GLU A 374 -5.05 9.77 -19.77
C GLU A 374 -3.87 10.72 -19.82
N ILE A 375 -2.98 10.63 -18.86
CA ILE A 375 -1.74 11.40 -18.78
C ILE A 375 -0.58 10.42 -18.71
N PRO A 376 0.12 10.19 -19.85
CA PRO A 376 1.27 9.28 -19.90
C PRO A 376 2.44 9.74 -19.02
N GLU A 377 3.33 8.80 -18.72
CA GLU A 377 4.57 9.09 -18.04
C GLU A 377 5.56 9.79 -18.97
N ASP A 378 6.06 10.96 -18.58
CA ASP A 378 7.08 11.69 -19.33
C ASP A 378 8.49 11.16 -19.07
N HIS A 379 8.76 10.77 -17.80
CA HIS A 379 10.11 10.42 -17.39
C HIS A 379 10.39 8.91 -17.64
N TRP A 380 11.46 8.62 -18.38
CA TRP A 380 11.83 7.25 -18.81
C TRP A 380 11.96 6.25 -17.67
N ALA A 381 12.50 6.65 -16.50
CA ALA A 381 12.68 5.74 -15.36
C ALA A 381 11.35 5.31 -14.75
N TYR A 382 10.35 6.20 -14.72
CA TYR A 382 9.01 5.81 -14.28
C TYR A 382 8.29 4.95 -15.31
N ARG A 383 8.49 5.18 -16.63
CA ARG A 383 8.02 4.25 -17.66
C ARG A 383 8.62 2.86 -17.47
N PHE A 384 9.93 2.77 -17.23
CA PHE A 384 10.60 1.51 -16.94
C PHE A 384 10.06 0.85 -15.67
N ALA A 385 9.97 1.60 -14.56
CA ALA A 385 9.47 1.08 -13.29
C ALA A 385 8.05 0.54 -13.40
N LYS A 386 7.16 1.22 -14.12
CA LYS A 386 5.78 0.79 -14.33
C LYS A 386 5.66 -0.47 -15.19
N LYS A 387 6.59 -0.70 -16.10
CA LYS A 387 6.60 -1.90 -16.97
C LYS A 387 7.26 -3.12 -16.31
N HIS A 388 8.30 -2.89 -15.51
CA HIS A 388 9.20 -3.96 -15.07
C HIS A 388 9.31 -4.12 -13.55
N TRP A 389 8.75 -3.17 -12.78
CA TRP A 389 8.97 -3.12 -11.34
C TRP A 389 7.77 -2.54 -10.61
N PHE A 390 6.97 -3.28 -9.90
CA PHE A 390 5.86 -2.90 -9.00
C PHE A 390 4.64 -2.17 -9.58
N PHE A 391 4.58 -1.82 -10.86
CA PHE A 391 3.47 -1.06 -11.41
C PHE A 391 2.99 -1.66 -12.74
N GLY A 392 1.69 -1.63 -12.99
CA GLY A 392 1.09 -1.79 -14.30
C GLY A 392 1.34 -3.09 -15.05
N PHE A 393 1.71 -4.16 -14.37
CA PHE A 393 1.89 -5.47 -14.97
C PHE A 393 0.77 -6.43 -14.57
N GLY A 394 0.40 -7.35 -15.44
CA GLY A 394 -0.61 -8.38 -15.17
C GLY A 394 -1.79 -8.34 -16.14
N ALA A 395 -3.03 -8.22 -15.64
CA ALA A 395 -4.23 -8.50 -16.44
C ALA A 395 -4.48 -7.59 -17.65
N TYR A 396 -3.86 -6.42 -17.70
CA TYR A 396 -4.06 -5.44 -18.78
C TYR A 396 -2.89 -5.38 -19.79
N THR A 397 -1.87 -6.22 -19.63
CA THR A 397 -0.67 -6.22 -20.50
C THR A 397 -0.60 -7.46 -21.38
#